data_714763ddd5d6b8369141e49973696aa1
#
_entry.id   714763ddd5d6b8369141e49973696aa1
#
_cell.length_a   1.000
_cell.length_b   1.000
_cell.length_c   1.000
_cell.angle_alpha   90.00
_cell.angle_beta   90.00
_cell.angle_gamma   90.00
#
_symmetry.space_group_name_H-M   'P 1'
#
loop_
_entity.id
_entity.type
_entity.pdbx_description
1 polymer ?
#
loop_
_entity_poly.entity_id
_entity_poly.type
_entity_poly.pdbx_seq_one_letter_code
_entity_poly.pdbx_strand_id
1 'polypeptide(L)' 'MNEPLPILVENSIQIAWDYLERTGELGDPEVASRVLFDAVEMMVLRGERRKLLLSNRAIDAYMRFKAERRLSLVS' A
#
# COMPACT_ATOMS: atom_id res chain seq x y z
N MET A 1 6.91 6.24 -20.55
CA MET A 1 5.69 7.01 -20.44
C MET A 1 5.48 7.51 -19.03
N ASN A 2 5.24 8.78 -18.90
CA ASN A 2 5.29 9.41 -17.58
C ASN A 2 3.92 9.82 -17.09
N GLU A 3 3.39 9.06 -16.14
CA GLU A 3 2.22 9.49 -15.43
C GLU A 3 2.62 10.61 -14.47
N PRO A 4 1.79 11.64 -14.31
CA PRO A 4 2.02 12.61 -13.25
C PRO A 4 2.06 11.89 -11.89
N LEU A 5 2.89 12.39 -10.98
CA LEU A 5 3.06 11.73 -9.69
C LEU A 5 1.77 11.47 -8.93
N PRO A 6 0.85 12.43 -8.85
CA PRO A 6 -0.40 12.16 -8.13
C PRO A 6 -1.18 11.00 -8.73
N ILE A 7 -1.15 10.87 -10.05
CA ILE A 7 -1.87 9.78 -10.73
C ILE A 7 -1.16 8.46 -10.50
N LEU A 8 0.18 8.48 -10.55
CA LEU A 8 0.95 7.27 -10.30
C LEU A 8 0.69 6.75 -8.89
N VAL A 9 0.70 7.64 -7.90
CA VAL A 9 0.43 7.27 -6.51
C VAL A 9 -0.97 6.67 -6.40
N GLU A 10 -1.94 7.34 -6.97
CA GLU A 10 -3.33 6.91 -6.90
C GLU A 10 -3.53 5.54 -7.55
N ASN A 11 -2.95 5.35 -8.73
CA ASN A 11 -3.09 4.08 -9.45
C ASN A 11 -2.40 2.94 -8.72
N SER A 12 -1.24 3.22 -8.13
CA SER A 12 -0.52 2.20 -7.38
C SER A 12 -1.31 1.76 -6.15
N ILE A 13 -1.91 2.72 -5.46
CA ILE A 13 -2.73 2.42 -4.29
C ILE A 13 -3.97 1.63 -4.72
N GLN A 14 -4.56 2.00 -5.86
CA GLN A 14 -5.75 1.32 -6.34
C GLN A 14 -5.47 -0.16 -6.65
N ILE A 15 -4.31 -0.42 -7.26
CA ILE A 15 -3.92 -1.80 -7.55
C ILE A 15 -3.78 -2.60 -6.26
N ALA A 16 -3.10 -2.02 -5.28
CA ALA A 16 -2.91 -2.68 -3.99
C ALA A 16 -4.24 -2.89 -3.29
N TRP A 17 -5.10 -1.88 -3.34
CA TRP A 17 -6.42 -1.94 -2.72
C TRP A 17 -7.24 -3.08 -3.32
N ASP A 18 -7.30 -3.15 -4.64
CA ASP A 18 -8.08 -4.17 -5.33
C ASP A 18 -7.60 -5.56 -4.96
N TYR A 19 -6.30 -5.74 -4.87
CA TYR A 19 -5.73 -7.03 -4.49
C TYR A 19 -6.15 -7.41 -3.07
N LEU A 20 -6.01 -6.48 -2.13
CA LEU A 20 -6.34 -6.75 -0.73
C LEU A 20 -7.83 -7.00 -0.54
N GLU A 21 -8.65 -6.27 -1.28
CA GLU A 21 -10.09 -6.46 -1.21
C GLU A 21 -10.48 -7.83 -1.75
N ARG A 22 -9.89 -8.21 -2.87
CA ARG A 22 -10.18 -9.48 -3.53
C ARG A 22 -9.76 -10.67 -2.68
N THR A 23 -8.68 -10.55 -1.94
CA THR A 23 -8.18 -11.63 -1.10
C THR A 23 -8.75 -11.60 0.31
N GLY A 24 -9.61 -10.63 0.60
CA GLY A 24 -10.21 -10.52 1.93
C GLY A 24 -9.27 -9.97 2.99
N GLU A 25 -8.17 -9.36 2.58
CA GLU A 25 -7.16 -8.87 3.52
C GLU A 25 -7.26 -7.38 3.81
N LEU A 26 -8.23 -6.69 3.22
CA LEU A 26 -8.30 -5.24 3.34
C LEU A 26 -8.55 -4.76 4.77
N GLY A 27 -9.46 -5.42 5.48
CA GLY A 27 -9.77 -5.02 6.85
C GLY A 27 -10.41 -3.64 6.92
N ASP A 28 -9.93 -2.82 7.84
CA ASP A 28 -10.45 -1.47 8.04
C ASP A 28 -10.03 -0.58 6.88
N PRO A 29 -10.98 -0.04 6.08
CA PRO A 29 -10.63 0.77 4.92
C PRO A 29 -9.82 2.01 5.25
N GLU A 30 -10.11 2.66 6.37
CA GLU A 30 -9.38 3.86 6.75
C GLU A 30 -7.92 3.57 7.05
N VAL A 31 -7.68 2.50 7.78
CA VAL A 31 -6.33 2.09 8.12
C VAL A 31 -5.57 1.66 6.87
N ALA A 32 -6.23 0.87 6.03
CA ALA A 32 -5.61 0.42 4.79
C ALA A 32 -5.23 1.60 3.91
N SER A 33 -6.12 2.56 3.76
CA SER A 33 -5.86 3.74 2.95
C SER A 33 -4.62 4.49 3.43
N ARG A 34 -4.52 4.68 4.73
CA ARG A 34 -3.39 5.41 5.30
C ARG A 34 -2.08 4.67 5.13
N VAL A 35 -2.08 3.39 5.44
CA VAL A 35 -0.85 2.60 5.34
C VAL A 35 -0.37 2.48 3.90
N LEU A 36 -1.29 2.22 2.99
CA LEU A 36 -0.93 2.09 1.57
C LEU A 36 -0.41 3.42 1.02
N PHE A 37 -1.08 4.51 1.36
CA PHE A 37 -0.65 5.82 0.89
C PHE A 37 0.75 6.16 1.42
N ASP A 38 0.98 5.94 2.71
CA ASP A 38 2.29 6.23 3.30
C ASP A 38 3.39 5.41 2.64
N ALA A 39 3.12 4.12 2.40
CA ALA A 39 4.12 3.26 1.79
C ALA A 39 4.46 3.71 0.38
N VAL A 40 3.44 4.01 -0.43
CA VAL A 40 3.68 4.45 -1.80
C VAL A 40 4.39 5.80 -1.83
N GLU A 41 3.95 6.71 -0.97
CA GLU A 41 4.54 8.04 -0.92
C GLU A 41 6.03 7.98 -0.57
N MET A 42 6.38 7.17 0.42
CA MET A 42 7.78 7.02 0.81
C MET A 42 8.63 6.53 -0.34
N MET A 43 8.13 5.57 -1.09
CA MET A 43 8.89 5.04 -2.22
C MET A 43 9.02 6.04 -3.35
N VAL A 44 7.96 6.79 -3.62
CA VAL A 44 7.99 7.82 -4.65
C VAL A 44 8.98 8.91 -4.28
N LEU A 45 9.04 9.27 -3.01
CA LEU A 45 10.01 10.28 -2.54
C LEU A 45 11.44 9.79 -2.70
N ARG A 46 11.66 8.48 -2.68
CA ARG A 46 12.97 7.90 -2.89
C ARG A 46 13.30 7.73 -4.37
N GLY A 47 12.40 8.10 -5.26
CA GLY A 47 12.64 8.03 -6.68
C GLY A 47 12.01 6.85 -7.40
N GLU A 48 11.25 6.01 -6.70
CA GLU A 48 10.62 4.86 -7.36
C GLU A 48 9.48 5.31 -8.23
N ARG A 49 9.41 4.78 -9.46
CA ARG A 49 8.38 5.16 -10.42
C ARG A 49 7.69 3.96 -11.06
N ARG A 50 8.08 2.74 -10.72
CA ARG A 50 7.49 1.54 -11.31
C ARG A 50 6.21 1.18 -10.57
N LYS A 51 5.10 1.29 -11.28
CA LYS A 51 3.78 1.15 -10.68
C LYS A 51 3.57 -0.20 -9.99
N LEU A 52 3.95 -1.29 -10.65
CA LEU A 52 3.75 -2.61 -10.07
C LEU A 52 4.62 -2.83 -8.85
N LEU A 53 5.82 -2.29 -8.86
CA LEU A 53 6.69 -2.40 -7.70
C LEU A 53 6.11 -1.60 -6.53
N LEU A 54 5.62 -0.39 -6.81
CA LEU A 54 4.98 0.43 -5.79
C LEU A 54 3.80 -0.32 -5.18
N SER A 55 2.98 -0.92 -6.03
CA SER A 55 1.79 -1.65 -5.56
C SER A 55 2.18 -2.85 -4.69
N ASN A 56 3.13 -3.65 -5.18
CA ASN A 56 3.54 -4.84 -4.45
C ASN A 56 4.17 -4.51 -3.11
N ARG A 57 5.01 -3.47 -3.09
CA ARG A 57 5.64 -3.07 -1.84
C ARG A 57 4.63 -2.49 -0.85
N ALA A 58 3.60 -1.82 -1.38
CA ALA A 58 2.54 -1.29 -0.54
C ALA A 58 1.76 -2.43 0.10
N ILE A 59 1.46 -3.47 -0.67
CA ILE A 59 0.77 -4.65 -0.14
C ILE A 59 1.61 -5.28 0.97
N ASP A 60 2.90 -5.47 0.72
CA ASP A 60 3.80 -6.04 1.72
C ASP A 60 3.82 -5.20 3.00
N ALA A 61 3.87 -3.90 2.84
CA ALA A 61 3.89 -2.98 3.98
C ALA A 61 2.63 -3.13 4.81
N TYR A 62 1.48 -3.25 4.14
CA TYR A 62 0.22 -3.38 4.85
C TYR A 62 0.12 -4.73 5.57
N MET A 63 0.53 -5.80 4.91
CA MET A 63 0.51 -7.12 5.54
C MET A 63 1.42 -7.18 6.75
N ARG A 64 2.58 -6.54 6.65
CA ARG A 64 3.51 -6.46 7.78
C ARG A 64 2.92 -5.63 8.91
N PHE A 65 2.27 -4.54 8.58
CA PHE A 65 1.61 -3.70 9.56
C PHE A 65 0.56 -4.50 10.33
N LYS A 66 -0.25 -5.27 9.62
CA LYS A 66 -1.29 -6.10 10.25
C LYS A 66 -0.68 -7.16 11.16
N ALA A 67 0.41 -7.77 10.71
CA ALA A 67 1.08 -8.81 11.51
C ALA A 67 1.65 -8.23 12.79
N GLU A 68 2.29 -7.07 12.69
CA GLU A 68 2.85 -6.41 13.86
C GLU A 68 1.76 -6.01 14.85
N ARG A 69 0.65 -5.52 14.32
CA ARG A 69 -0.46 -5.12 15.16
C ARG A 69 -1.06 -6.31 15.90
N ARG A 70 -1.15 -7.45 15.21
CA ARG A 70 -1.65 -8.68 15.83
C ARG A 70 -0.75 -9.14 16.96
N LEU A 71 0.55 -9.10 16.74
CA LEU A 71 1.52 -9.47 17.76
C LEU A 71 1.43 -8.55 18.98
N SER A 72 1.25 -7.26 18.72
CA SER A 72 1.14 -6.28 19.76
C SER A 72 -0.08 -6.52 20.65
N LEU A 73 -1.18 -6.97 20.04
CA LEU A 73 -2.40 -7.23 20.78
C LEU A 73 -2.33 -8.51 21.63
N VAL A 74 -1.51 -9.45 21.20
CA VAL A 74 -1.36 -10.72 21.89
C VAL A 74 -0.43 -10.62 23.09
N SER A 75 0.57 -9.76 23.02
CA SER A 75 1.53 -9.60 24.12
C SER A 75 1.06 -8.63 25.24
#